data_e863b5aa2b9fc027224bb2816733a734
#
_entry.id   e863b5aa2b9fc027224bb2816733a734
#
_cell.length_a   1.000
_cell.length_b   1.000
_cell.length_c   1.000
_cell.angle_alpha   90.00
_cell.angle_beta   90.00
_cell.angle_gamma   90.00
#
_symmetry.space_group_name_H-M   'P 1'
#
loop_
_entity.id
_entity.type
_entity.pdbx_description
1 polymer ?
#
loop_
_entity_poly.entity_id
_entity_poly.type
_entity_poly.pdbx_seq_one_letter_code
_entity_poly.pdbx_strand_id
1 'polypeptide(L)'
;ISLCGGESATDYIGIQQIDDMTHYPENNVLRQIWQFLYEGVNRANYMQENKSNIDFEGKEAMYGEVYFLRAYYYFELVKFFGDVPLFTEVRLTAGQAGTLTRTPKEEVYAQIELDLQNAIASLPNSQSQVGRVNKYTAYALLGKVLLYQDKFAEAASALDNVIGVYSLVSDYGSQFLRFGENGPESVFE
;
A
#
# COMPACT_ATOMS: atom_id res chain seq x y z
N ILE A 1 -0.82 20.08 1.06
CA ILE A 1 -1.67 20.17 2.23
C ILE A 1 -0.76 20.28 3.43
N SER A 2 -0.69 21.48 4.00
CA SER A 2 0.32 21.87 4.96
C SER A 2 0.22 21.13 6.31
N LEU A 3 0.72 19.91 6.36
CA LEU A 3 1.27 19.37 7.61
C LEU A 3 2.49 20.20 8.09
N CYS A 4 2.96 21.10 7.25
CA CYS A 4 4.12 21.97 7.45
C CYS A 4 3.75 23.39 7.92
N GLY A 5 2.49 23.63 8.29
CA GLY A 5 2.02 24.91 8.76
C GLY A 5 2.40 25.26 10.21
N GLY A 6 3.60 24.90 10.63
CA GLY A 6 4.16 25.41 11.87
C GLY A 6 4.41 26.93 11.77
N GLU A 7 4.11 27.68 12.83
CA GLU A 7 4.39 29.11 12.91
C GLU A 7 5.89 29.44 12.90
N SER A 8 6.76 28.42 12.95
CA SER A 8 8.20 28.54 13.02
C SER A 8 8.89 27.82 11.84
N ALA A 9 9.84 28.49 11.21
CA ALA A 9 10.69 27.91 10.17
C ALA A 9 11.54 26.71 10.64
N THR A 10 11.48 26.35 11.92
CA THR A 10 12.17 25.21 12.51
C THR A 10 11.23 24.07 12.88
N ASP A 11 9.92 24.23 12.72
CA ASP A 11 8.93 23.18 12.99
C ASP A 11 9.01 22.09 11.92
N TYR A 12 9.34 20.88 12.35
CA TYR A 12 9.38 19.69 11.51
C TYR A 12 10.17 19.86 10.20
N ILE A 13 11.39 20.40 10.29
CA ILE A 13 12.28 20.73 9.14
C ILE A 13 12.30 19.62 8.09
N GLY A 14 12.30 18.34 8.50
CA GLY A 14 12.32 17.23 7.56
C GLY A 14 11.10 17.17 6.64
N ILE A 15 9.91 17.53 7.12
CA ILE A 15 8.68 17.60 6.32
C ILE A 15 8.68 18.85 5.45
N GLN A 16 9.09 20.00 5.99
CA GLN A 16 9.23 21.25 5.21
C GLN A 16 10.16 21.06 4.01
N GLN A 17 11.31 20.39 4.21
CA GLN A 17 12.24 20.08 3.13
C GLN A 17 11.60 19.20 2.03
N ILE A 18 10.70 18.29 2.38
CA ILE A 18 9.97 17.46 1.40
C ILE A 18 8.95 18.32 0.65
N ASP A 19 8.19 19.15 1.35
CA ASP A 19 7.18 20.03 0.78
C ASP A 19 7.79 21.04 -0.20
N ASP A 20 8.93 21.65 0.20
CA ASP A 20 9.68 22.61 -0.60
C ASP A 20 10.58 21.99 -1.67
N MET A 21 10.57 20.65 -1.80
CA MET A 21 11.45 19.88 -2.73
C MET A 21 12.95 20.17 -2.51
N THR A 22 13.35 20.52 -1.29
CA THR A 22 14.75 20.85 -0.91
C THR A 22 15.40 19.78 -0.05
N HIS A 23 14.77 18.61 0.07
CA HIS A 23 15.27 17.50 0.88
C HIS A 23 16.56 16.88 0.34
N TYR A 24 17.34 16.32 1.25
CA TYR A 24 18.60 15.61 1.00
C TYR A 24 18.43 14.12 1.28
N PRO A 25 19.37 13.25 0.81
CA PRO A 25 19.34 11.81 1.10
C PRO A 25 19.33 11.48 2.59
N GLU A 26 19.87 12.34 3.45
CA GLU A 26 19.91 12.19 4.91
C GLU A 26 18.61 12.63 5.61
N ASN A 27 17.59 13.07 4.86
CA ASN A 27 16.32 13.48 5.46
C ASN A 27 15.73 12.37 6.33
N ASN A 28 15.52 12.68 7.61
CA ASN A 28 15.09 11.70 8.61
C ASN A 28 13.66 11.19 8.38
N VAL A 29 12.79 12.00 7.78
CA VAL A 29 11.40 11.61 7.48
C VAL A 29 11.37 10.58 6.33
N LEU A 30 12.11 10.84 5.25
CA LEU A 30 12.25 9.87 4.15
C LEU A 30 12.86 8.56 4.63
N ARG A 31 13.87 8.61 5.51
CA ARG A 31 14.43 7.40 6.13
C ARG A 31 13.40 6.64 6.96
N GLN A 32 12.58 7.32 7.74
CA GLN A 32 11.52 6.69 8.53
C GLN A 32 10.46 6.04 7.63
N ILE A 33 10.04 6.71 6.55
CA ILE A 33 9.11 6.15 5.54
C ILE A 33 9.71 4.87 4.94
N TRP A 34 10.94 4.91 4.50
CA TRP A 34 11.67 3.75 3.96
C TRP A 34 11.68 2.57 4.96
N GLN A 35 12.09 2.83 6.19
CA GLN A 35 12.17 1.81 7.24
C GLN A 35 10.79 1.19 7.53
N PHE A 36 9.78 2.03 7.71
CA PHE A 36 8.41 1.58 7.99
C PHE A 36 7.84 0.69 6.86
N LEU A 37 8.00 1.13 5.62
CA LEU A 37 7.49 0.38 4.46
C LEU A 37 8.20 -0.95 4.28
N TYR A 38 9.54 -0.99 4.41
CA TYR A 38 10.28 -2.25 4.34
C TYR A 38 10.07 -3.16 5.54
N GLU A 39 9.77 -2.63 6.71
CA GLU A 39 9.32 -3.47 7.83
C GLU A 39 8.00 -4.16 7.49
N GLY A 40 7.07 -3.46 6.86
CA GLY A 40 5.82 -4.04 6.34
C GLY A 40 6.06 -5.14 5.31
N VAL A 41 6.93 -4.90 4.33
CA VAL A 41 7.35 -5.92 3.35
C VAL A 41 7.94 -7.16 4.04
N ASN A 42 8.84 -6.96 4.99
CA ASN A 42 9.48 -8.05 5.72
C ASN A 42 8.47 -8.90 6.53
N ARG A 43 7.48 -8.25 7.16
CA ARG A 43 6.39 -8.96 7.87
C ARG A 43 5.53 -9.76 6.90
N ALA A 44 5.19 -9.19 5.73
CA ALA A 44 4.45 -9.89 4.70
C ALA A 44 5.22 -11.12 4.17
N ASN A 45 6.51 -10.98 3.90
CA ASN A 45 7.37 -12.08 3.47
C ASN A 45 7.52 -13.16 4.56
N TYR A 46 7.61 -12.77 5.84
CA TYR A 46 7.61 -13.74 6.94
C TYR A 46 6.33 -14.59 6.97
N MET A 47 5.18 -13.98 6.72
CA MET A 47 3.92 -14.72 6.60
C MET A 47 3.96 -15.68 5.40
N GLN A 48 4.43 -15.22 4.23
CA GLN A 48 4.54 -16.06 3.04
C GLN A 48 5.50 -17.25 3.23
N GLU A 49 6.66 -17.02 3.84
CA GLU A 49 7.65 -18.05 4.18
C GLU A 49 7.04 -19.18 5.02
N ASN A 50 6.07 -18.86 5.87
CA ASN A 50 5.42 -19.80 6.78
C ASN A 50 4.07 -20.33 6.28
N LYS A 51 3.65 -19.99 5.06
CA LYS A 51 2.33 -20.38 4.53
C LYS A 51 2.07 -21.88 4.57
N SER A 52 3.09 -22.71 4.31
CA SER A 52 2.95 -24.17 4.30
C SER A 52 2.95 -24.81 5.70
N ASN A 53 3.39 -24.07 6.73
CA ASN A 53 3.62 -24.63 8.08
C ASN A 53 2.36 -24.73 8.93
N ILE A 54 1.30 -24.03 8.56
CA ILE A 54 0.05 -23.93 9.31
C ILE A 54 -1.15 -24.10 8.38
N ASP A 55 -2.22 -24.70 8.90
CA ASP A 55 -3.50 -24.78 8.21
C ASP A 55 -4.63 -24.43 9.18
N PHE A 56 -5.58 -23.60 8.72
CA PHE A 56 -6.73 -23.15 9.50
C PHE A 56 -7.83 -22.61 8.58
N GLU A 57 -9.04 -22.53 9.09
CA GLU A 57 -10.18 -21.98 8.36
C GLU A 57 -9.97 -20.49 8.05
N GLY A 58 -10.19 -20.08 6.81
CA GLY A 58 -9.96 -18.69 6.37
C GLY A 58 -8.52 -18.33 6.00
N LYS A 59 -7.61 -19.32 6.00
CA LYS A 59 -6.19 -19.12 5.65
C LYS A 59 -6.00 -18.37 4.33
N GLU A 60 -6.68 -18.78 3.27
CA GLU A 60 -6.52 -18.15 1.95
C GLU A 60 -6.95 -16.66 1.97
N ALA A 61 -8.04 -16.35 2.66
CA ALA A 61 -8.45 -14.94 2.81
C ALA A 61 -7.42 -14.12 3.58
N MET A 62 -6.85 -14.68 4.65
CA MET A 62 -5.77 -14.00 5.40
C MET A 62 -4.53 -13.79 4.52
N TYR A 63 -4.14 -14.76 3.70
CA TYR A 63 -3.03 -14.58 2.77
C TYR A 63 -3.36 -13.61 1.63
N GLY A 64 -4.63 -13.49 1.24
CA GLY A 64 -5.09 -12.42 0.37
C GLY A 64 -4.81 -11.02 0.94
N GLU A 65 -5.03 -10.84 2.24
CA GLU A 65 -4.66 -9.58 2.92
C GLU A 65 -3.14 -9.36 2.97
N VAL A 66 -2.36 -10.42 3.17
CA VAL A 66 -0.89 -10.34 3.17
C VAL A 66 -0.37 -9.91 1.79
N TYR A 67 -0.90 -10.46 0.70
CA TYR A 67 -0.57 -10.04 -0.66
C TYR A 67 -0.94 -8.57 -0.89
N PHE A 68 -2.14 -8.16 -0.50
CA PHE A 68 -2.57 -6.76 -0.61
C PHE A 68 -1.63 -5.81 0.14
N LEU A 69 -1.29 -6.12 1.39
CA LEU A 69 -0.40 -5.27 2.20
C LEU A 69 1.01 -5.18 1.61
N ARG A 70 1.56 -6.29 1.08
CA ARG A 70 2.87 -6.26 0.42
C ARG A 70 2.84 -5.38 -0.84
N ALA A 71 1.81 -5.53 -1.66
CA ALA A 71 1.59 -4.69 -2.83
C ALA A 71 1.48 -3.21 -2.43
N TYR A 72 0.73 -2.89 -1.39
CA TYR A 72 0.59 -1.54 -0.88
C TYR A 72 1.93 -0.94 -0.44
N TYR A 73 2.71 -1.66 0.34
CA TYR A 73 4.03 -1.18 0.79
C TYR A 73 4.99 -0.97 -0.38
N TYR A 74 5.05 -1.87 -1.35
CA TYR A 74 5.87 -1.66 -2.55
C TYR A 74 5.37 -0.52 -3.42
N PHE A 75 4.06 -0.32 -3.54
CA PHE A 75 3.50 0.80 -4.26
C PHE A 75 3.88 2.15 -3.62
N GLU A 76 3.80 2.25 -2.29
CA GLU A 76 4.29 3.42 -1.57
C GLU A 76 5.79 3.63 -1.79
N LEU A 77 6.61 2.57 -1.68
CA LEU A 77 8.05 2.64 -1.93
C LEU A 77 8.38 3.18 -3.31
N VAL A 78 7.75 2.65 -4.35
CA VAL A 78 7.99 3.06 -5.74
C VAL A 78 7.58 4.52 -5.98
N LYS A 79 6.50 4.98 -5.37
CA LYS A 79 6.05 6.37 -5.48
C LYS A 79 7.04 7.36 -4.87
N PHE A 80 7.64 7.02 -3.72
CA PHE A 80 8.60 7.89 -3.04
C PHE A 80 10.01 7.80 -3.61
N PHE A 81 10.46 6.61 -4.04
CA PHE A 81 11.88 6.33 -4.25
C PHE A 81 12.22 5.83 -5.67
N GLY A 82 11.23 5.61 -6.53
CA GLY A 82 11.44 5.03 -7.86
C GLY A 82 11.93 3.59 -7.79
N ASP A 83 13.08 3.31 -8.38
CA ASP A 83 13.73 1.99 -8.28
C ASP A 83 14.07 1.66 -6.83
N VAL A 84 13.66 0.48 -6.38
CA VAL A 84 13.83 0.03 -4.98
C VAL A 84 14.22 -1.44 -4.92
N PRO A 85 14.92 -1.91 -3.89
CA PRO A 85 15.18 -3.33 -3.71
C PRO A 85 13.90 -4.17 -3.67
N LEU A 86 13.79 -5.16 -4.54
CA LEU A 86 12.66 -6.09 -4.60
C LEU A 86 13.08 -7.46 -4.04
N PHE A 87 12.33 -7.94 -3.05
CA PHE A 87 12.49 -9.28 -2.47
C PHE A 87 11.13 -9.77 -1.95
N THR A 88 10.74 -10.98 -2.32
CA THR A 88 9.36 -11.47 -2.12
C THR A 88 9.28 -12.88 -1.54
N GLU A 89 10.37 -13.65 -1.56
CA GLU A 89 10.36 -15.05 -1.16
C GLU A 89 10.65 -15.26 0.32
N VAL A 90 11.57 -14.46 0.87
CA VAL A 90 12.01 -14.59 2.26
C VAL A 90 12.13 -13.22 2.91
N ARG A 91 12.03 -13.19 4.24
CA ARG A 91 12.38 -12.00 5.00
C ARG A 91 13.88 -11.72 4.93
N LEU A 92 14.24 -10.45 4.89
CA LEU A 92 15.64 -10.06 4.95
C LEU A 92 16.17 -10.09 6.38
N THR A 93 17.37 -10.63 6.50
CA THR A 93 18.19 -10.48 7.70
C THR A 93 19.12 -9.27 7.55
N ALA A 94 19.62 -8.73 8.68
CA ALA A 94 20.52 -7.58 8.66
C ALA A 94 21.78 -7.78 7.79
N GLY A 95 22.30 -9.03 7.71
CA GLY A 95 23.47 -9.34 6.87
C GLY A 95 23.17 -9.35 5.37
N GLN A 96 21.94 -9.59 4.96
CA GLN A 96 21.54 -9.63 3.55
C GLN A 96 21.14 -8.26 3.01
N ALA A 97 20.67 -7.36 3.87
CA ALA A 97 20.19 -6.04 3.45
C ALA A 97 21.26 -5.23 2.71
N GLY A 98 22.52 -5.36 3.10
CA GLY A 98 23.65 -4.65 2.46
C GLY A 98 24.05 -5.18 1.06
N THR A 99 23.51 -6.32 0.63
CA THR A 99 23.82 -6.92 -0.68
C THR A 99 22.78 -6.63 -1.75
N LEU A 100 21.63 -6.04 -1.36
CA LEU A 100 20.56 -5.76 -2.29
C LEU A 100 20.88 -4.53 -3.15
N THR A 101 20.57 -4.66 -4.43
CA THR A 101 20.58 -3.56 -5.40
C THR A 101 19.17 -3.06 -5.67
N ARG A 102 19.04 -1.87 -6.23
CA ARG A 102 17.76 -1.36 -6.72
C ARG A 102 17.28 -2.19 -7.90
N THR A 103 16.03 -2.54 -7.89
CA THR A 103 15.31 -3.18 -9.00
C THR A 103 14.59 -2.08 -9.80
N PRO A 104 14.58 -2.12 -11.13
CA PRO A 104 13.83 -1.18 -11.95
C PRO A 104 12.36 -1.09 -11.51
N LYS A 105 11.81 0.11 -11.45
CA LYS A 105 10.43 0.34 -10.98
C LYS A 105 9.40 -0.46 -11.76
N GLU A 106 9.63 -0.72 -13.04
CA GLU A 106 8.76 -1.51 -13.92
C GLU A 106 8.61 -2.96 -13.41
N GLU A 107 9.70 -3.56 -12.94
CA GLU A 107 9.69 -4.90 -12.35
C GLU A 107 9.00 -4.89 -10.97
N VAL A 108 9.19 -3.81 -10.20
CA VAL A 108 8.48 -3.64 -8.92
C VAL A 108 6.98 -3.50 -9.16
N TYR A 109 6.55 -2.72 -10.18
CA TYR A 109 5.15 -2.63 -10.56
C TYR A 109 4.56 -3.97 -11.01
N ALA A 110 5.32 -4.78 -11.77
CA ALA A 110 4.88 -6.11 -12.16
C ALA A 110 4.62 -7.01 -10.93
N GLN A 111 5.48 -6.93 -9.92
CA GLN A 111 5.25 -7.66 -8.66
C GLN A 111 4.05 -7.14 -7.87
N ILE A 112 3.84 -5.83 -7.83
CA ILE A 112 2.66 -5.22 -7.20
C ILE A 112 1.37 -5.73 -7.86
N GLU A 113 1.32 -5.73 -9.20
CA GLU A 113 0.18 -6.24 -9.96
C GLU A 113 -0.07 -7.74 -9.66
N LEU A 114 0.98 -8.55 -9.61
CA LEU A 114 0.89 -9.98 -9.29
C LEU A 114 0.33 -10.19 -7.87
N ASP A 115 0.82 -9.46 -6.89
CA ASP A 115 0.34 -9.53 -5.52
C ASP A 115 -1.14 -9.11 -5.42
N LEU A 116 -1.54 -8.05 -6.12
CA LEU A 116 -2.94 -7.61 -6.15
C LEU A 116 -3.86 -8.63 -6.85
N GLN A 117 -3.40 -9.29 -7.92
CA GLN A 117 -4.14 -10.37 -8.55
C GLN A 117 -4.34 -11.57 -7.60
N ASN A 118 -3.29 -11.95 -6.86
CA ASN A 118 -3.38 -12.99 -5.83
C ASN A 118 -4.32 -12.58 -4.69
N ALA A 119 -4.29 -11.32 -4.27
CA ALA A 119 -5.22 -10.77 -3.28
C ALA A 119 -6.67 -10.86 -3.78
N ILE A 120 -6.96 -10.42 -5.00
CA ILE A 120 -8.29 -10.48 -5.63
C ILE A 120 -8.81 -11.91 -5.71
N ALA A 121 -7.94 -12.87 -6.03
CA ALA A 121 -8.31 -14.28 -6.11
C ALA A 121 -8.67 -14.89 -4.75
N SER A 122 -8.05 -14.43 -3.67
CA SER A 122 -8.14 -15.03 -2.34
C SER A 122 -9.09 -14.30 -1.39
N LEU A 123 -9.30 -12.99 -1.58
CA LEU A 123 -10.12 -12.17 -0.69
C LEU A 123 -11.62 -12.39 -0.91
N PRO A 124 -12.43 -12.38 0.17
CA PRO A 124 -13.89 -12.38 0.06
C PRO A 124 -14.41 -11.01 -0.42
N ASN A 125 -15.66 -10.99 -0.88
CA ASN A 125 -16.34 -9.75 -1.28
C ASN A 125 -16.62 -8.80 -0.10
N SER A 126 -16.75 -9.36 1.10
CA SER A 126 -16.98 -8.59 2.34
C SER A 126 -16.24 -9.24 3.50
N GLN A 127 -15.86 -8.45 4.48
CA GLN A 127 -15.22 -8.89 5.71
C GLN A 127 -16.17 -8.76 6.89
N SER A 128 -16.07 -9.66 7.86
CA SER A 128 -16.83 -9.59 9.10
C SER A 128 -16.34 -8.51 10.08
N GLN A 129 -15.10 -8.09 9.94
CA GLN A 129 -14.47 -7.04 10.73
C GLN A 129 -14.29 -5.79 9.88
N VAL A 130 -14.71 -4.66 10.43
CA VAL A 130 -14.52 -3.35 9.82
C VAL A 130 -13.03 -3.01 9.73
N GLY A 131 -12.62 -2.34 8.65
CA GLY A 131 -11.21 -1.95 8.42
C GLY A 131 -10.35 -3.07 7.81
N ARG A 132 -10.88 -4.30 7.59
CA ARG A 132 -10.14 -5.36 6.88
C ARG A 132 -10.33 -5.25 5.37
N VAL A 133 -9.27 -5.60 4.65
CA VAL A 133 -9.23 -5.59 3.19
C VAL A 133 -10.20 -6.62 2.61
N ASN A 134 -10.99 -6.22 1.65
CA ASN A 134 -11.85 -7.10 0.85
C ASN A 134 -11.42 -7.09 -0.63
N LYS A 135 -12.07 -7.87 -1.45
CA LYS A 135 -11.77 -7.99 -2.89
C LYS A 135 -11.87 -6.65 -3.63
N TYR A 136 -12.85 -5.84 -3.31
CA TYR A 136 -13.08 -4.55 -3.97
C TYR A 136 -12.01 -3.51 -3.60
N THR A 137 -11.49 -3.56 -2.37
CA THR A 137 -10.33 -2.79 -1.95
C THR A 137 -9.11 -3.12 -2.80
N ALA A 138 -8.89 -4.41 -3.09
CA ALA A 138 -7.78 -4.85 -3.93
C ALA A 138 -7.95 -4.40 -5.40
N TYR A 139 -9.16 -4.45 -5.95
CA TYR A 139 -9.45 -3.89 -7.27
C TYR A 139 -9.22 -2.38 -7.34
N ALA A 140 -9.64 -1.64 -6.32
CA ALA A 140 -9.44 -0.19 -6.25
C ALA A 140 -7.95 0.18 -6.23
N LEU A 141 -7.15 -0.54 -5.44
CA LEU A 141 -5.70 -0.33 -5.42
C LEU A 141 -5.06 -0.74 -6.76
N LEU A 142 -5.48 -1.85 -7.38
CA LEU A 142 -4.99 -2.26 -8.70
C LEU A 142 -5.28 -1.19 -9.76
N GLY A 143 -6.49 -0.65 -9.79
CA GLY A 143 -6.83 0.46 -10.69
C GLY A 143 -5.91 1.67 -10.50
N LYS A 144 -5.64 2.05 -9.25
CA LYS A 144 -4.70 3.14 -8.94
C LYS A 144 -3.27 2.82 -9.39
N VAL A 145 -2.79 1.62 -9.14
CA VAL A 145 -1.44 1.15 -9.55
C VAL A 145 -1.29 1.19 -11.08
N LEU A 146 -2.31 0.77 -11.81
CA LEU A 146 -2.33 0.79 -13.28
C LEU A 146 -2.37 2.23 -13.84
N LEU A 147 -3.10 3.14 -13.19
CA LEU A 147 -3.10 4.57 -13.55
C LEU A 147 -1.70 5.19 -13.43
N TYR A 148 -0.93 4.83 -12.40
CA TYR A 148 0.44 5.32 -12.22
C TYR A 148 1.43 4.79 -13.27
N GLN A 149 1.02 3.81 -14.08
CA GLN A 149 1.78 3.23 -15.19
C GLN A 149 1.22 3.63 -16.55
N ASP A 150 0.27 4.57 -16.63
CA ASP A 150 -0.43 4.99 -17.84
C ASP A 150 -1.19 3.84 -18.55
N LYS A 151 -1.50 2.75 -17.84
CA LYS A 151 -2.30 1.61 -18.31
C LYS A 151 -3.80 1.91 -18.17
N PHE A 152 -4.30 2.91 -18.88
CA PHE A 152 -5.64 3.48 -18.63
C PHE A 152 -6.78 2.50 -18.92
N ALA A 153 -6.68 1.66 -19.93
CA ALA A 153 -7.73 0.70 -20.28
C ALA A 153 -7.84 -0.41 -19.22
N GLU A 154 -6.71 -0.93 -18.75
CA GLU A 154 -6.64 -1.92 -17.70
C GLU A 154 -7.09 -1.33 -16.35
N ALA A 155 -6.73 -0.08 -16.07
CA ALA A 155 -7.17 0.63 -14.88
C ALA A 155 -8.70 0.79 -14.86
N ALA A 156 -9.31 1.21 -15.97
CA ALA A 156 -10.76 1.29 -16.10
C ALA A 156 -11.42 -0.07 -15.86
N SER A 157 -10.91 -1.13 -16.48
CA SER A 157 -11.42 -2.50 -16.28
C SER A 157 -11.33 -2.99 -14.84
N ALA A 158 -10.26 -2.64 -14.12
CA ALA A 158 -10.14 -2.97 -12.71
C ALA A 158 -11.17 -2.20 -11.86
N LEU A 159 -11.31 -0.89 -12.11
CA LEU A 159 -12.22 -0.02 -11.37
C LEU A 159 -13.70 -0.31 -11.65
N ASP A 160 -14.06 -0.81 -12.83
CA ASP A 160 -15.42 -1.26 -13.15
C ASP A 160 -15.95 -2.30 -12.15
N ASN A 161 -15.07 -3.09 -11.52
CA ASN A 161 -15.46 -4.03 -10.46
C ASN A 161 -15.83 -3.34 -9.14
N VAL A 162 -15.45 -2.09 -8.95
CA VAL A 162 -15.68 -1.31 -7.72
C VAL A 162 -16.92 -0.42 -7.85
N ILE A 163 -17.25 -0.01 -9.08
CA ILE A 163 -18.39 0.86 -9.37
C ILE A 163 -19.69 0.20 -8.89
N GLY A 164 -20.46 0.95 -8.10
CA GLY A 164 -21.74 0.48 -7.53
C GLY A 164 -21.63 -0.35 -6.26
N VAL A 165 -20.40 -0.67 -5.81
CA VAL A 165 -20.18 -1.32 -4.50
C VAL A 165 -20.18 -0.30 -3.37
N TYR A 166 -19.60 0.86 -3.62
CA TYR A 166 -19.56 2.00 -2.71
C TYR A 166 -20.42 3.13 -3.26
N SER A 167 -20.85 4.02 -2.40
CA SER A 167 -21.72 5.16 -2.77
C SER A 167 -21.27 6.43 -2.08
N LEU A 168 -21.30 7.54 -2.82
CA LEU A 168 -21.00 8.84 -2.25
C LEU A 168 -22.04 9.21 -1.19
N VAL A 169 -21.59 9.85 -0.11
CA VAL A 169 -22.48 10.39 0.93
C VAL A 169 -23.08 11.72 0.47
N SER A 170 -24.31 11.99 0.91
CA SER A 170 -25.01 13.23 0.56
C SER A 170 -24.42 14.46 1.26
N ASP A 171 -23.89 14.29 2.45
CA ASP A 171 -23.22 15.35 3.22
C ASP A 171 -21.71 15.11 3.24
N TYR A 172 -21.00 15.84 2.38
CA TYR A 172 -19.53 15.78 2.31
C TYR A 172 -18.84 16.11 3.64
N GLY A 173 -19.41 17.02 4.43
CA GLY A 173 -18.88 17.40 5.74
C GLY A 173 -18.82 16.24 6.73
N SER A 174 -19.73 15.27 6.60
CA SER A 174 -19.78 14.09 7.48
C SER A 174 -18.55 13.21 7.40
N GLN A 175 -17.82 13.20 6.26
CA GLN A 175 -16.59 12.41 6.04
C GLN A 175 -15.44 12.81 6.97
N PHE A 176 -15.47 14.04 7.49
CA PHE A 176 -14.42 14.56 8.38
C PHE A 176 -14.78 14.40 9.86
N LEU A 177 -15.88 13.75 10.16
CA LEU A 177 -16.36 13.55 11.52
C LEU A 177 -16.23 12.08 11.91
N ARG A 178 -16.02 11.81 13.19
CA ARG A 178 -15.82 10.45 13.72
C ARG A 178 -16.90 9.45 13.31
N PHE A 179 -18.13 9.87 13.11
CA PHE A 179 -19.22 8.99 12.67
C PHE A 179 -19.21 8.73 11.14
N GLY A 180 -18.36 9.43 10.38
CA GLY A 180 -18.13 9.17 8.95
C GLY A 180 -17.11 8.07 8.69
N GLU A 181 -16.32 7.68 9.71
CA GLU A 181 -15.34 6.59 9.60
C GLU A 181 -16.00 5.28 9.13
N ASN A 182 -15.37 4.60 8.20
CA ASN A 182 -15.86 3.35 7.59
C ASN A 182 -17.28 3.45 7.01
N GLY A 183 -17.64 4.63 6.52
CA GLY A 183 -18.92 4.92 5.90
C GLY A 183 -19.09 4.29 4.52
N PRO A 184 -20.25 4.50 3.85
CA PRO A 184 -20.55 3.88 2.56
C PRO A 184 -19.64 4.35 1.41
N GLU A 185 -18.91 5.43 1.58
CA GLU A 185 -17.91 5.96 0.63
C GLU A 185 -16.52 5.39 0.86
N SER A 186 -16.25 4.88 2.07
CA SER A 186 -14.93 4.38 2.44
C SER A 186 -14.62 3.04 1.76
N VAL A 187 -13.57 3.02 0.96
CA VAL A 187 -13.07 1.80 0.31
C VAL A 187 -12.10 1.05 1.22
N PHE A 188 -11.28 1.80 1.97
CA PHE A 188 -10.31 1.28 2.95
C PHE A 188 -9.83 2.40 3.88
N GLU A 189 -9.92 2.15 5.17
CA GLU A 189 -9.43 3.02 6.25
C GLU A 189 -8.59 2.24 7.25
#